data_fee926ef5fce9f6e1b846ccc330ca26e
#
_entry.id   fee926ef5fce9f6e1b846ccc330ca26e
#
_cell.length_a   1.000
_cell.length_b   1.000
_cell.length_c   1.000
_cell.angle_alpha   90.00
_cell.angle_beta   90.00
_cell.angle_gamma   90.00
#
_symmetry.space_group_name_H-M   'P 1'
#
loop_
_entity.id
_entity.type
_entity.pdbx_description
1 polymer ?
#
loop_
_entity_poly.entity_id
_entity_poly.type
_entity_poly.pdbx_seq_one_letter_code
_entity_poly.pdbx_strand_id
1 'polypeptide(L)'
;MNISLISSYLAENAETALDIGCNQGLVTCAMAMSGTKATGIEMQEKYLRMARKVAIRLNTSASFENKKLSLEDLKGMEPHDIVSFLSVHHQMASADGLKKANIFLRSLAAKAKKQFFFQPACISAKYGNHSPNISDNDIAAYEDYFCGILKNDFEYYALIGFAQNDIPKNEPMRPLMLFSHVPIQLNKTVSFAHNLKEIKIASTNKPRLTDILRH
;
A
#
# COMPACT_ATOMS: atom_id res chain seq x y z
N MET A 1 7.71 1.28 6.73
CA MET A 1 6.53 0.83 5.97
C MET A 1 5.33 0.84 6.90
N ASN A 2 4.17 1.29 6.46
CA ASN A 2 3.02 1.58 7.33
C ASN A 2 2.11 0.36 7.57
N ILE A 3 2.67 -0.82 7.82
CA ILE A 3 1.88 -2.05 8.03
C ILE A 3 0.91 -1.89 9.20
N SER A 4 1.39 -1.36 10.32
CA SER A 4 0.56 -1.13 11.50
C SER A 4 -0.59 -0.16 11.23
N LEU A 5 -0.34 0.92 10.47
CA LEU A 5 -1.39 1.86 10.08
C LEU A 5 -2.44 1.19 9.20
N ILE A 6 -2.04 0.49 8.15
CA ILE A 6 -2.99 -0.23 7.29
C ILE A 6 -3.83 -1.20 8.14
N SER A 7 -3.19 -2.04 8.96
CA SER A 7 -3.90 -2.99 9.82
C SER A 7 -4.89 -2.31 10.78
N SER A 8 -4.55 -1.12 11.28
CA SER A 8 -5.41 -0.37 12.22
C SER A 8 -6.66 0.24 11.58
N TYR A 9 -6.69 0.36 10.25
CA TYR A 9 -7.80 0.98 9.51
C TYR A 9 -8.52 0.01 8.57
N LEU A 10 -8.20 -1.29 8.61
CA LEU A 10 -8.91 -2.27 7.78
C LEU A 10 -10.40 -2.30 8.14
N ALA A 11 -11.24 -2.30 7.11
CA ALA A 11 -12.69 -2.38 7.31
C ALA A 11 -13.08 -3.67 8.03
N GLU A 12 -13.98 -3.55 8.99
CA GLU A 12 -14.58 -4.72 9.64
C GLU A 12 -15.29 -5.60 8.62
N ASN A 13 -15.25 -6.91 8.87
CA ASN A 13 -15.88 -7.91 8.00
C ASN A 13 -15.44 -7.84 6.52
N ALA A 14 -14.20 -7.42 6.27
CA ALA A 14 -13.59 -7.56 4.95
C ALA A 14 -13.20 -9.02 4.73
N GLU A 15 -13.66 -9.62 3.64
CA GLU A 15 -13.41 -11.02 3.30
C GLU A 15 -12.23 -11.18 2.35
N THR A 16 -12.04 -10.22 1.44
CA THR A 16 -11.04 -10.30 0.38
C THR A 16 -10.15 -9.06 0.34
N ALA A 17 -8.86 -9.27 0.08
CA ALA A 17 -7.89 -8.20 -0.07
C ALA A 17 -6.95 -8.45 -1.25
N LEU A 18 -6.58 -7.38 -1.97
CA LEU A 18 -5.68 -7.41 -3.11
C LEU A 18 -4.57 -6.38 -2.91
N ASP A 19 -3.30 -6.81 -3.01
CA ASP A 19 -2.12 -5.96 -2.83
C ASP A 19 -1.31 -5.91 -4.13
N ILE A 20 -1.35 -4.77 -4.81
CA ILE A 20 -0.70 -4.60 -6.12
C ILE A 20 0.72 -4.03 -5.95
N GLY A 21 1.70 -4.74 -6.51
CA GLY A 21 3.11 -4.47 -6.29
C GLY A 21 3.53 -4.86 -4.87
N CYS A 22 3.09 -6.01 -4.42
CA CYS A 22 3.22 -6.46 -3.03
C CYS A 22 4.67 -6.64 -2.56
N ASN A 23 5.66 -6.60 -3.45
CA ASN A 23 7.07 -6.73 -3.13
C ASN A 23 7.33 -7.99 -2.26
N GLN A 24 7.85 -7.84 -1.05
CA GLN A 24 8.13 -8.95 -0.12
C GLN A 24 6.89 -9.41 0.67
N GLY A 25 5.69 -8.98 0.31
CA GLY A 25 4.41 -9.48 0.80
C GLY A 25 4.02 -9.10 2.21
N LEU A 26 4.69 -8.12 2.83
CA LEU A 26 4.41 -7.76 4.22
C LEU A 26 3.02 -7.17 4.44
N VAL A 27 2.56 -6.32 3.52
CA VAL A 27 1.20 -5.74 3.57
C VAL A 27 0.16 -6.84 3.30
N THR A 28 0.40 -7.68 2.29
CA THR A 28 -0.46 -8.83 1.99
C THR A 28 -0.62 -9.75 3.19
N CYS A 29 0.51 -10.10 3.86
CA CYS A 29 0.48 -10.93 5.07
C CYS A 29 -0.27 -10.23 6.22
N ALA A 30 -0.09 -8.93 6.41
CA ALA A 30 -0.79 -8.17 7.44
C ALA A 30 -2.32 -8.18 7.22
N MET A 31 -2.77 -8.01 5.98
CA MET A 31 -4.19 -8.15 5.63
C MET A 31 -4.70 -9.58 5.88
N ALA A 32 -3.92 -10.60 5.51
CA ALA A 32 -4.29 -12.00 5.81
C ALA A 32 -4.37 -12.30 7.31
N MET A 33 -3.48 -11.73 8.12
CA MET A 33 -3.51 -11.87 9.59
C MET A 33 -4.75 -11.22 10.23
N SER A 34 -5.37 -10.24 9.58
CA SER A 34 -6.64 -9.66 10.03
C SER A 34 -7.88 -10.46 9.59
N GLY A 35 -7.69 -11.63 9.00
CA GLY A 35 -8.77 -12.56 8.64
C GLY A 35 -9.24 -12.47 7.19
N THR A 36 -8.63 -11.60 6.35
CA THR A 36 -9.00 -11.52 4.94
C THR A 36 -8.32 -12.60 4.10
N LYS A 37 -8.98 -13.06 3.04
CA LYS A 37 -8.34 -13.82 1.95
C LYS A 37 -7.52 -12.83 1.11
N ALA A 38 -6.24 -12.66 1.46
CA ALA A 38 -5.36 -11.68 0.84
C ALA A 38 -4.51 -12.29 -0.28
N THR A 39 -4.48 -11.63 -1.43
CA THR A 39 -3.64 -11.97 -2.58
C THR A 39 -2.70 -10.82 -2.91
N GLY A 40 -1.40 -11.09 -2.99
CA GLY A 40 -0.39 -10.14 -3.45
C GLY A 40 -0.01 -10.41 -4.90
N ILE A 41 0.04 -9.36 -5.72
CA ILE A 41 0.49 -9.44 -7.11
C ILE A 41 1.80 -8.67 -7.26
N GLU A 42 2.83 -9.32 -7.80
CA GLU A 42 4.15 -8.75 -8.01
C GLU A 42 4.77 -9.29 -9.30
N MET A 43 5.35 -8.40 -10.10
CA MET A 43 5.94 -8.79 -11.38
C MET A 43 7.33 -9.43 -11.26
N GLN A 44 8.03 -9.19 -10.16
CA GLN A 44 9.38 -9.70 -9.95
C GLN A 44 9.39 -10.94 -9.07
N GLU A 45 9.63 -12.10 -9.66
CA GLU A 45 9.66 -13.40 -8.98
C GLU A 45 10.65 -13.44 -7.79
N LYS A 46 11.74 -12.67 -7.84
CA LYS A 46 12.70 -12.59 -6.72
C LYS A 46 12.05 -12.09 -5.43
N TYR A 47 11.11 -11.13 -5.53
CA TYR A 47 10.37 -10.60 -4.38
C TYR A 47 9.29 -11.57 -3.93
N LEU A 48 8.59 -12.23 -4.85
CA LEU A 48 7.60 -13.25 -4.52
C LEU A 48 8.18 -14.45 -3.79
N ARG A 49 9.38 -14.87 -4.15
CA ARG A 49 10.08 -15.92 -3.38
C ARG A 49 10.30 -15.53 -1.92
N MET A 50 10.58 -14.24 -1.67
CA MET A 50 10.67 -13.73 -0.31
C MET A 50 9.28 -13.64 0.34
N ALA A 51 8.29 -13.14 -0.38
CA ALA A 51 6.92 -13.01 0.11
C ALA A 51 6.35 -14.35 0.59
N ARG A 52 6.54 -15.43 -0.19
CA ARG A 52 6.13 -16.78 0.20
C ARG A 52 6.84 -17.27 1.47
N LYS A 53 8.14 -16.96 1.65
CA LYS A 53 8.88 -17.29 2.88
C LYS A 53 8.35 -16.50 4.07
N VAL A 54 8.04 -15.22 3.88
CA VAL A 54 7.45 -14.36 4.91
C VAL A 54 6.09 -14.92 5.34
N ALA A 55 5.22 -15.28 4.39
CA ALA A 55 3.91 -15.85 4.69
C ALA A 55 4.01 -17.16 5.50
N ILE A 56 4.92 -18.06 5.12
CA ILE A 56 5.17 -19.31 5.86
C ILE A 56 5.64 -18.98 7.28
N ARG A 57 6.60 -18.06 7.44
CA ARG A 57 7.15 -17.72 8.75
C ARG A 57 6.13 -17.05 9.67
N LEU A 58 5.25 -16.23 9.11
CA LEU A 58 4.17 -15.57 9.84
C LEU A 58 2.91 -16.46 10.00
N ASN A 59 2.97 -17.69 9.47
CA ASN A 59 1.85 -18.64 9.46
C ASN A 59 0.55 -18.00 8.95
N THR A 60 0.62 -17.31 7.79
CA THR A 60 -0.54 -16.65 7.18
C THR A 60 -1.04 -17.43 5.97
N SER A 61 -2.32 -17.23 5.61
CA SER A 61 -2.96 -17.76 4.41
C SER A 61 -2.79 -16.87 3.18
N ALA A 62 -1.87 -15.89 3.22
CA ALA A 62 -1.62 -15.00 2.10
C ALA A 62 -1.18 -15.76 0.85
N SER A 63 -1.76 -15.44 -0.30
CA SER A 63 -1.40 -15.99 -1.60
C SER A 63 -0.66 -14.97 -2.46
N PHE A 64 0.12 -15.44 -3.45
CA PHE A 64 0.96 -14.57 -4.28
C PHE A 64 0.97 -15.01 -5.73
N GLU A 65 0.78 -14.03 -6.63
CA GLU A 65 0.79 -14.24 -8.07
C GLU A 65 1.92 -13.46 -8.73
N ASN A 66 2.67 -14.13 -9.64
CA ASN A 66 3.68 -13.48 -10.47
C ASN A 66 3.03 -12.92 -11.72
N LYS A 67 2.74 -11.62 -11.70
CA LYS A 67 2.07 -10.96 -12.82
C LYS A 67 2.39 -9.47 -12.88
N LYS A 68 2.63 -8.96 -14.08
CA LYS A 68 2.56 -7.53 -14.39
C LYS A 68 1.13 -7.21 -14.82
N LEU A 69 0.40 -6.47 -14.01
CA LEU A 69 -0.98 -6.08 -14.34
C LEU A 69 -1.03 -5.01 -15.41
N SER A 70 -1.98 -5.14 -16.31
CA SER A 70 -2.36 -4.19 -17.35
C SER A 70 -3.79 -3.67 -17.12
N LEU A 71 -4.19 -2.63 -17.86
CA LEU A 71 -5.58 -2.15 -17.85
C LEU A 71 -6.56 -3.23 -18.32
N GLU A 72 -6.15 -4.09 -19.26
CA GLU A 72 -7.01 -5.18 -19.74
C GLU A 72 -7.26 -6.22 -18.65
N ASP A 73 -6.24 -6.53 -17.86
CA ASP A 73 -6.40 -7.44 -16.71
C ASP A 73 -7.42 -6.91 -15.70
N LEU A 74 -7.45 -5.59 -15.48
CA LEU A 74 -8.42 -4.98 -14.57
C LEU A 74 -9.86 -5.12 -15.04
N LYS A 75 -10.13 -5.17 -16.36
CA LYS A 75 -11.50 -5.31 -16.87
C LYS A 75 -12.14 -6.62 -16.44
N GLY A 76 -11.38 -7.73 -16.51
CA GLY A 76 -11.83 -9.06 -16.11
C GLY A 76 -11.64 -9.39 -14.61
N MET A 77 -11.07 -8.47 -13.83
CA MET A 77 -10.78 -8.69 -12.42
C MET A 77 -12.02 -8.50 -11.56
N GLU A 78 -12.31 -9.48 -10.71
CA GLU A 78 -13.35 -9.35 -9.71
C GLU A 78 -13.01 -8.29 -8.66
N PRO A 79 -14.00 -7.53 -8.16
CA PRO A 79 -13.79 -6.57 -7.09
C PRO A 79 -13.45 -7.25 -5.75
N HIS A 80 -12.54 -6.63 -4.98
CA HIS A 80 -12.14 -7.06 -3.65
C HIS A 80 -12.64 -6.08 -2.58
N ASP A 81 -12.82 -6.54 -1.34
CA ASP A 81 -13.23 -5.63 -0.27
C ASP A 81 -12.16 -4.56 0.00
N ILE A 82 -10.90 -4.96 -0.01
CA ILE A 82 -9.76 -4.09 0.21
C ILE A 82 -8.80 -4.20 -0.99
N VAL A 83 -8.35 -3.06 -1.49
CA VAL A 83 -7.28 -2.99 -2.50
C VAL A 83 -6.18 -2.06 -1.98
N SER A 84 -4.92 -2.48 -2.09
CA SER A 84 -3.75 -1.64 -1.79
C SER A 84 -2.88 -1.44 -3.02
N PHE A 85 -2.39 -0.20 -3.20
CA PHE A 85 -1.52 0.22 -4.30
C PHE A 85 -0.47 1.19 -3.78
N LEU A 86 0.60 0.63 -3.23
CA LEU A 86 1.56 1.37 -2.43
C LEU A 86 2.90 1.52 -3.15
N SER A 87 3.28 2.76 -3.43
CA SER A 87 4.59 3.08 -4.03
C SER A 87 4.85 2.41 -5.40
N VAL A 88 3.82 2.22 -6.20
CA VAL A 88 3.88 1.60 -7.54
C VAL A 88 3.53 2.60 -8.65
N HIS A 89 2.56 3.50 -8.42
CA HIS A 89 2.06 4.44 -9.41
C HIS A 89 3.17 5.19 -10.17
N HIS A 90 4.16 5.73 -9.45
CA HIS A 90 5.28 6.45 -10.04
C HIS A 90 6.16 5.60 -10.96
N GLN A 91 6.27 4.29 -10.70
CA GLN A 91 6.99 3.37 -11.57
C GLN A 91 6.23 3.16 -12.88
N MET A 92 4.90 3.04 -12.81
CA MET A 92 4.05 2.97 -14.00
C MET A 92 4.08 4.29 -14.79
N ALA A 93 4.03 5.43 -14.08
CA ALA A 93 4.13 6.75 -14.71
C ALA A 93 5.47 6.93 -15.45
N SER A 94 6.57 6.45 -14.85
CA SER A 94 7.89 6.46 -15.48
C SER A 94 7.98 5.55 -16.71
N ALA A 95 7.33 4.39 -16.69
CA ALA A 95 7.39 3.43 -17.78
C ALA A 95 6.42 3.76 -18.92
N ASP A 96 5.19 4.14 -18.61
CA ASP A 96 4.06 4.19 -19.55
C ASP A 96 3.45 5.61 -19.67
N GLY A 97 3.96 6.58 -18.92
CA GLY A 97 3.49 7.97 -18.86
C GLY A 97 2.38 8.20 -17.81
N LEU A 98 2.34 9.42 -17.28
CA LEU A 98 1.47 9.82 -16.17
C LEU A 98 -0.03 9.60 -16.47
N LYS A 99 -0.47 9.94 -17.71
CA LYS A 99 -1.88 9.79 -18.12
C LYS A 99 -2.34 8.31 -18.01
N LYS A 100 -1.52 7.37 -18.48
CA LYS A 100 -1.84 5.94 -18.41
C LYS A 100 -1.81 5.43 -16.97
N ALA A 101 -0.85 5.88 -16.17
CA ALA A 101 -0.77 5.53 -14.76
C ALA A 101 -2.00 6.02 -13.98
N ASN A 102 -2.50 7.22 -14.26
CA ASN A 102 -3.71 7.77 -13.64
C ASN A 102 -4.98 7.00 -14.04
N ILE A 103 -5.08 6.60 -15.31
CA ILE A 103 -6.19 5.76 -15.78
C ILE A 103 -6.15 4.40 -15.06
N PHE A 104 -4.96 3.80 -14.95
CA PHE A 104 -4.79 2.54 -14.22
C PHE A 104 -5.16 2.69 -12.74
N LEU A 105 -4.67 3.75 -12.07
CA LEU A 105 -4.99 4.07 -10.68
C LEU A 105 -6.50 4.12 -10.44
N ARG A 106 -7.23 4.88 -11.25
CA ARG A 106 -8.69 5.01 -11.13
C ARG A 106 -9.40 3.69 -11.42
N SER A 107 -8.98 2.96 -12.46
CA SER A 107 -9.56 1.66 -12.80
C SER A 107 -9.32 0.61 -11.73
N LEU A 108 -8.15 0.66 -11.06
CA LEU A 108 -7.83 -0.22 -9.94
C LEU A 108 -8.64 0.17 -8.69
N ALA A 109 -8.75 1.45 -8.39
CA ALA A 109 -9.54 1.96 -7.27
C ALA A 109 -11.01 1.52 -7.37
N ALA A 110 -11.58 1.49 -8.59
CA ALA A 110 -12.93 0.97 -8.84
C ALA A 110 -13.09 -0.55 -8.55
N LYS A 111 -12.00 -1.27 -8.28
CA LYS A 111 -12.04 -2.67 -7.84
C LYS A 111 -12.11 -2.82 -6.31
N ALA A 112 -12.07 -1.74 -5.56
CA ALA A 112 -12.24 -1.74 -4.11
C ALA A 112 -13.74 -1.62 -3.77
N LYS A 113 -14.32 -2.64 -3.13
CA LYS A 113 -15.71 -2.61 -2.66
C LYS A 113 -15.90 -1.82 -1.37
N LYS A 114 -14.86 -1.80 -0.51
CA LYS A 114 -14.91 -1.11 0.80
C LYS A 114 -13.79 -0.09 0.93
N GLN A 115 -12.53 -0.47 0.70
CA GLN A 115 -11.38 0.38 0.98
C GLN A 115 -10.29 0.29 -0.09
N PHE A 116 -9.72 1.43 -0.42
CA PHE A 116 -8.57 1.58 -1.29
C PHE A 116 -7.45 2.31 -0.57
N PHE A 117 -6.35 1.61 -0.28
CA PHE A 117 -5.14 2.19 0.29
C PHE A 117 -4.19 2.59 -0.84
N PHE A 118 -3.81 3.84 -0.84
CA PHE A 118 -2.93 4.39 -1.87
C PHE A 118 -1.74 5.15 -1.26
N GLN A 119 -0.56 4.96 -1.85
CA GLN A 119 0.63 5.70 -1.47
C GLN A 119 1.41 6.13 -2.71
N PRO A 120 1.44 7.43 -3.05
CA PRO A 120 2.28 7.97 -4.10
C PRO A 120 3.75 8.08 -3.66
N ALA A 121 4.65 8.26 -4.63
CA ALA A 121 5.98 8.82 -4.37
C ALA A 121 5.89 10.33 -4.55
N CYS A 122 6.21 11.09 -3.52
CA CYS A 122 6.20 12.56 -3.57
C CYS A 122 7.57 13.10 -4.02
N ILE A 123 8.13 12.52 -5.10
CA ILE A 123 9.41 12.91 -5.67
C ILE A 123 9.28 12.96 -7.19
N SER A 124 9.46 14.14 -7.78
CA SER A 124 9.50 14.32 -9.22
C SER A 124 10.88 14.06 -9.80
N ALA A 125 11.93 14.57 -9.14
CA ALA A 125 13.29 14.56 -9.66
C ALA A 125 13.85 13.16 -9.96
N LYS A 126 13.48 12.16 -9.18
CA LYS A 126 13.95 10.77 -9.35
C LYS A 126 13.27 10.04 -10.51
N TYR A 127 12.04 10.42 -10.84
CA TYR A 127 11.20 9.73 -11.82
C TYR A 127 10.96 10.57 -13.09
N GLY A 128 11.61 11.73 -13.19
CA GLY A 128 11.62 12.59 -14.38
C GLY A 128 10.26 13.22 -14.68
N ASN A 129 10.07 13.66 -15.93
CA ASN A 129 8.86 14.34 -16.40
C ASN A 129 7.57 13.51 -16.37
N HIS A 130 7.58 12.35 -15.72
CA HIS A 130 6.44 11.44 -15.61
C HIS A 130 5.68 11.59 -14.28
N SER A 131 6.13 12.48 -13.40
CA SER A 131 5.39 12.84 -12.19
C SER A 131 4.42 14.01 -12.47
N PRO A 132 3.41 14.23 -11.62
CA PRO A 132 2.70 15.50 -11.60
C PRO A 132 3.71 16.66 -11.49
N ASN A 133 3.42 17.80 -12.14
CA ASN A 133 4.27 19.00 -12.03
C ASN A 133 4.07 19.67 -10.65
N ILE A 134 4.50 18.97 -9.62
CA ILE A 134 4.38 19.34 -8.21
C ILE A 134 5.79 19.32 -7.63
N SER A 135 6.13 20.32 -6.82
CA SER A 135 7.43 20.39 -6.14
C SER A 135 7.62 19.19 -5.21
N ASP A 136 8.86 18.68 -5.15
CA ASP A 136 9.21 17.63 -4.21
C ASP A 136 8.93 18.12 -2.77
N ASN A 137 8.43 17.24 -1.93
CA ASN A 137 8.01 17.52 -0.55
C ASN A 137 6.73 18.36 -0.38
N ASP A 138 6.11 18.84 -1.44
CA ASP A 138 4.78 19.47 -1.33
C ASP A 138 3.71 18.40 -1.18
N ILE A 139 3.63 17.85 0.03
CA ILE A 139 2.73 16.73 0.34
C ILE A 139 1.28 17.14 0.13
N ALA A 140 0.92 18.38 0.48
CA ALA A 140 -0.46 18.87 0.34
C ALA A 140 -0.87 18.91 -1.14
N ALA A 141 0.00 19.42 -2.02
CA ALA A 141 -0.28 19.44 -3.46
C ALA A 141 -0.36 18.03 -4.07
N TYR A 142 0.46 17.08 -3.60
CA TYR A 142 0.34 15.66 -4.00
C TYR A 142 -0.97 15.03 -3.52
N GLU A 143 -1.38 15.32 -2.28
CA GLU A 143 -2.65 14.88 -1.71
C GLU A 143 -3.82 15.40 -2.54
N ASP A 144 -3.86 16.72 -2.79
CA ASP A 144 -4.89 17.36 -3.60
C ASP A 144 -4.96 16.78 -5.02
N TYR A 145 -3.82 16.56 -5.64
CA TYR A 145 -3.74 15.97 -6.98
C TYR A 145 -4.38 14.59 -7.04
N PHE A 146 -4.02 13.68 -6.14
CA PHE A 146 -4.54 12.32 -6.14
C PHE A 146 -5.98 12.25 -5.60
N CYS A 147 -6.34 13.09 -4.65
CA CYS A 147 -7.74 13.27 -4.27
C CYS A 147 -8.58 13.77 -5.45
N GLY A 148 -8.06 14.67 -6.27
CA GLY A 148 -8.73 15.11 -7.51
C GLY A 148 -9.04 13.98 -8.48
N ILE A 149 -8.23 12.91 -8.48
CA ILE A 149 -8.44 11.73 -9.32
C ILE A 149 -9.47 10.76 -8.71
N LEU A 150 -9.46 10.58 -7.39
CA LEU A 150 -10.11 9.46 -6.71
C LEU A 150 -11.33 9.84 -5.86
N LYS A 151 -11.38 11.04 -5.28
CA LYS A 151 -12.37 11.40 -4.25
C LYS A 151 -13.84 11.28 -4.68
N ASN A 152 -14.12 11.45 -5.96
CA ASN A 152 -15.50 11.40 -6.44
C ASN A 152 -16.04 9.97 -6.57
N ASP A 153 -15.15 8.98 -6.44
CA ASP A 153 -15.49 7.57 -6.55
C ASP A 153 -15.69 6.92 -5.16
N PHE A 154 -15.49 7.69 -4.04
CA PHE A 154 -15.57 7.19 -2.66
C PHE A 154 -16.32 8.19 -1.76
N GLU A 155 -17.00 7.69 -0.73
CA GLU A 155 -17.76 8.49 0.25
C GLU A 155 -16.87 9.10 1.34
N TYR A 156 -15.77 8.43 1.68
CA TYR A 156 -14.87 8.83 2.76
C TYR A 156 -13.43 8.89 2.29
N TYR A 157 -12.69 9.82 2.86
CA TYR A 157 -11.24 9.96 2.65
C TYR A 157 -10.54 10.30 3.96
N ALA A 158 -9.33 9.75 4.16
CA ALA A 158 -8.45 10.13 5.25
C ALA A 158 -6.97 10.02 4.84
N LEU A 159 -6.18 11.01 5.23
CA LEU A 159 -4.72 10.89 5.28
C LEU A 159 -4.36 10.18 6.60
N ILE A 160 -4.07 8.88 6.53
CA ILE A 160 -3.91 8.04 7.73
C ILE A 160 -2.48 7.99 8.27
N GLY A 161 -1.53 8.54 7.54
CA GLY A 161 -0.14 8.63 8.00
C GLY A 161 0.87 8.88 6.89
N PHE A 162 2.13 8.74 7.26
CA PHE A 162 3.26 8.96 6.36
C PHE A 162 4.25 7.80 6.46
N ALA A 163 4.83 7.41 5.33
CA ALA A 163 5.96 6.50 5.31
C ALA A 163 7.20 7.20 4.79
N GLN A 164 8.32 6.96 5.44
CA GLN A 164 9.62 7.30 4.92
C GLN A 164 10.23 6.06 4.27
N ASN A 165 10.83 6.20 3.09
CA ASN A 165 11.61 5.11 2.49
C ASN A 165 12.92 4.88 3.25
N ASP A 166 13.44 3.65 3.13
CA ASP A 166 14.70 3.22 3.78
C ASP A 166 15.96 3.82 3.13
N ILE A 167 15.83 4.81 2.24
CA ILE A 167 16.93 5.39 1.48
C ILE A 167 17.00 6.89 1.79
N PRO A 168 18.14 7.51 1.60
CA PRO A 168 18.84 8.35 2.56
C PRO A 168 17.97 9.41 3.22
N LYS A 169 18.44 9.94 4.34
CA LYS A 169 17.79 10.87 5.30
C LYS A 169 17.05 12.10 4.73
N ASN A 170 17.04 12.29 3.41
CA ASN A 170 16.46 13.45 2.72
C ASN A 170 15.32 13.07 1.76
N GLU A 171 14.86 11.82 1.71
CA GLU A 171 13.68 11.50 0.90
C GLU A 171 12.41 12.02 1.59
N PRO A 172 11.48 12.64 0.84
CA PRO A 172 10.23 13.13 1.37
C PRO A 172 9.37 12.02 1.95
N MET A 173 8.59 12.38 2.95
CA MET A 173 7.59 11.49 3.52
C MET A 173 6.51 11.24 2.46
N ARG A 174 6.08 9.99 2.33
CA ARG A 174 5.02 9.59 1.41
C ARG A 174 3.71 9.51 2.15
N PRO A 175 2.68 10.27 1.75
CA PRO A 175 1.38 10.20 2.38
C PRO A 175 0.75 8.82 2.14
N LEU A 176 0.17 8.23 3.16
CA LEU A 176 -0.66 7.05 3.07
C LEU A 176 -2.12 7.50 3.10
N MET A 177 -2.78 7.35 1.98
CA MET A 177 -4.13 7.81 1.71
C MET A 177 -5.09 6.62 1.77
N LEU A 178 -6.20 6.79 2.46
CA LEU A 178 -7.30 5.84 2.53
C LEU A 178 -8.56 6.44 1.91
N PHE A 179 -9.05 5.83 0.87
CA PHE A 179 -10.35 6.09 0.26
C PHE A 179 -11.31 4.96 0.63
N SER A 180 -12.55 5.26 0.98
CA SER A 180 -13.45 4.26 1.53
C SER A 180 -14.91 4.48 1.14
N HIS A 181 -15.63 3.39 0.87
CA HIS A 181 -17.08 3.34 0.72
C HIS A 181 -17.81 3.11 2.06
N VAL A 182 -17.07 2.80 3.10
CA VAL A 182 -17.60 2.61 4.46
C VAL A 182 -16.96 3.62 5.41
N PRO A 183 -17.61 3.96 6.53
CA PRO A 183 -17.03 4.87 7.51
C PRO A 183 -15.63 4.43 7.95
N ILE A 184 -14.69 5.36 7.94
CA ILE A 184 -13.30 5.08 8.36
C ILE A 184 -13.26 5.06 9.88
N GLN A 185 -12.90 3.93 10.44
CA GLN A 185 -12.77 3.73 11.88
C GLN A 185 -11.39 3.18 12.23
N LEU A 186 -10.85 3.61 13.36
CA LEU A 186 -9.65 3.02 13.91
C LEU A 186 -10.01 1.68 14.56
N ASN A 187 -9.48 0.60 14.02
CA ASN A 187 -9.72 -0.74 14.57
C ASN A 187 -8.97 -0.91 15.88
N LYS A 188 -9.70 -0.93 16.99
CA LYS A 188 -9.14 -1.07 18.36
C LYS A 188 -8.58 -2.47 18.64
N THR A 189 -8.86 -3.46 17.81
CA THR A 189 -8.55 -4.87 18.07
C THR A 189 -7.24 -5.35 17.46
N VAL A 190 -6.53 -4.54 16.70
CA VAL A 190 -5.17 -4.88 16.28
C VAL A 190 -4.21 -4.61 17.44
N SER A 191 -4.33 -5.35 18.52
CA SER A 191 -3.25 -5.51 19.45
C SER A 191 -2.24 -6.46 18.80
N PHE A 192 -1.18 -5.92 18.24
CA PHE A 192 0.05 -6.69 18.15
C PHE A 192 0.41 -7.02 19.60
N ALA A 193 0.24 -8.27 20.00
CA ALA A 193 0.44 -8.75 21.37
C ALA A 193 1.93 -8.79 21.77
N HIS A 194 2.71 -7.83 21.33
CA HIS A 194 4.02 -7.55 21.83
C HIS A 194 3.93 -6.31 22.71
N ASN A 195 4.22 -6.51 23.99
CA ASN A 195 4.36 -5.46 24.98
C ASN A 195 5.17 -4.31 24.39
N LEU A 196 4.51 -3.24 23.95
CA LEU A 196 5.15 -2.02 23.42
C LEU A 196 6.12 -1.38 24.45
N LYS A 197 6.11 -1.84 25.70
CA LYS A 197 7.06 -1.44 26.74
C LYS A 197 8.50 -1.90 26.48
N GLU A 198 8.71 -2.88 25.59
CA GLU A 198 10.06 -3.39 25.28
C GLU A 198 10.59 -2.91 23.93
N ILE A 199 9.76 -2.29 23.08
CA ILE A 199 10.27 -1.60 21.92
C ILE A 199 10.79 -0.25 22.40
N LYS A 200 12.03 -0.21 22.89
CA LYS A 200 12.80 1.02 22.90
C LYS A 200 12.89 1.49 21.45
N ILE A 201 12.04 2.44 21.09
CA ILE A 201 12.20 3.22 19.87
C ILE A 201 13.47 4.02 20.08
N ALA A 202 14.60 3.39 19.82
CA ALA A 202 15.84 4.13 19.60
C ALA A 202 15.55 4.99 18.37
N SER A 203 15.51 6.28 18.55
CA SER A 203 15.09 7.30 17.59
C SER A 203 15.97 7.37 16.33
N THR A 204 16.82 6.40 16.07
CA THR A 204 17.82 6.41 15.00
C THR A 204 18.00 5.12 14.22
N ASN A 205 17.41 3.98 14.65
CA ASN A 205 17.56 2.72 13.92
C ASN A 205 16.21 2.07 13.69
N LYS A 206 15.73 2.12 12.45
CA LYS A 206 14.61 1.28 12.01
C LYS A 206 15.01 -0.19 12.18
N PRO A 207 14.16 -1.04 12.80
CA PRO A 207 14.42 -2.46 12.83
C PRO A 207 14.51 -2.97 11.40
N ARG A 208 15.57 -3.68 11.05
CA ARG A 208 15.67 -4.36 9.78
C ARG A 208 14.65 -5.51 9.77
N LEU A 209 14.19 -5.90 8.59
CA LEU A 209 13.27 -7.04 8.43
C LEU A 209 13.81 -8.29 9.13
N THR A 210 15.16 -8.46 9.17
CA THR A 210 15.87 -9.51 9.89
C THR A 210 15.67 -9.46 11.40
N ASP A 211 15.36 -8.31 11.98
CA ASP A 211 15.21 -8.14 13.43
C ASP A 211 13.77 -8.46 13.87
N ILE A 212 12.80 -8.20 12.97
CA ILE A 212 11.39 -8.57 13.18
C ILE A 212 11.20 -10.10 13.07
N LEU A 213 12.03 -10.78 12.29
CA LEU A 213 11.92 -12.22 12.02
C LEU A 213 12.73 -13.10 12.99
N ARG A 214 13.41 -12.52 14.01
CA ARG A 214 14.22 -13.25 15.00
C ARG A 214 13.49 -13.57 16.31
N HIS A 215 12.31 -13.03 16.49
CA HIS A 215 11.41 -13.30 17.60
C HIS A 215 10.10 -13.90 17.06
#